data_d53eb4804bff2b68dfc703e99b849484
#
_entry.id   d53eb4804bff2b68dfc703e99b849484
#
_cell.length_a   1.000
_cell.length_b   1.000
_cell.length_c   1.000
_cell.angle_alpha   90.00
_cell.angle_beta   90.00
_cell.angle_gamma   90.00
#
_symmetry.space_group_name_H-M   'P 1'
#
loop_
_entity.id
_entity.type
_entity.pdbx_description
1 polymer ?
#
loop_
_entity_poly.entity_id
_entity_poly.type
_entity_poly.pdbx_seq_one_letter_code
_entity_poly.pdbx_strand_id
1 'polypeptide(L)'
;MSLKLTLNFTELGKGDAMIAGGKGASLGEMTQAGIPVPPGFVVLFIIFDEFIKEADLVQEIDNIIDNVNHKDINSVEVASEKIQALIKNAKMPERIAKEINEKFKDLGTEFVAVRSSATAEDGADNAWAGQLDSFLNTKEANLLEKVQHCWASLFTPRAIFYRFEKGLHTTKISVAVVVQKMVNSEISGIAFSVHPVTEDRNQMIIEAGFGF
;
A
#
# COMPACT_ATOMS: atom_id res chain seq x y z
N MET A 1 12.59 -15.31 -18.29
CA MET A 1 12.94 -14.55 -17.08
C MET A 1 11.77 -14.68 -16.12
N SER A 2 11.99 -15.19 -14.91
CA SER A 2 10.95 -15.21 -13.88
C SER A 2 10.64 -13.75 -13.52
N LEU A 3 9.37 -13.38 -13.51
CA LEU A 3 8.94 -12.05 -13.08
C LEU A 3 9.33 -11.88 -11.60
N LYS A 4 10.07 -10.84 -11.26
CA LYS A 4 10.33 -10.53 -9.85
C LYS A 4 9.01 -10.11 -9.19
N LEU A 5 8.66 -10.75 -8.08
CA LEU A 5 7.43 -10.46 -7.35
C LEU A 5 7.65 -9.38 -6.29
N THR A 6 8.89 -9.30 -5.78
CA THR A 6 9.29 -8.37 -4.74
C THR A 6 10.62 -7.70 -5.09
N LEU A 7 10.84 -6.48 -4.60
CA LEU A 7 12.12 -5.77 -4.70
C LEU A 7 12.48 -5.18 -3.33
N ASN A 8 13.77 -5.31 -2.94
CA ASN A 8 14.29 -4.63 -1.75
C ASN A 8 14.40 -3.12 -2.02
N PHE A 9 14.39 -2.28 -0.99
CA PHE A 9 14.56 -0.83 -1.17
C PHE A 9 15.87 -0.47 -1.89
N THR A 10 16.92 -1.26 -1.72
CA THR A 10 18.20 -1.08 -2.45
C THR A 10 18.10 -1.32 -3.96
N GLU A 11 17.04 -1.96 -4.43
CA GLU A 11 16.78 -2.27 -5.83
C GLU A 11 15.79 -1.27 -6.49
N LEU A 12 15.23 -0.34 -5.70
CA LEU A 12 14.21 0.63 -6.11
C LEU A 12 14.77 2.05 -6.16
N GLY A 13 14.23 2.88 -7.03
CA GLY A 13 14.54 4.29 -7.13
C GLY A 13 13.32 5.12 -7.50
N LYS A 14 13.52 6.43 -7.70
CA LYS A 14 12.45 7.39 -8.02
C LYS A 14 11.63 7.00 -9.27
N GLY A 15 12.25 6.36 -10.26
CA GLY A 15 11.59 5.93 -11.50
C GLY A 15 10.64 4.75 -11.33
N ASP A 16 10.65 4.06 -10.17
CA ASP A 16 9.91 2.82 -9.96
C ASP A 16 8.51 3.03 -9.33
N ALA A 17 8.03 4.27 -9.24
CA ALA A 17 6.71 4.58 -8.68
C ALA A 17 5.58 3.81 -9.36
N MET A 18 5.70 3.52 -10.66
CA MET A 18 4.71 2.74 -11.42
C MET A 18 4.64 1.27 -11.00
N ILE A 19 5.68 0.71 -10.39
CA ILE A 19 5.73 -0.70 -9.98
C ILE A 19 5.71 -0.89 -8.46
N ALA A 20 6.24 0.08 -7.71
CA ALA A 20 6.40 0.02 -6.26
C ALA A 20 5.46 0.99 -5.51
N GLY A 21 4.73 1.84 -6.24
CA GLY A 21 3.98 2.96 -5.68
C GLY A 21 4.89 4.07 -5.17
N GLY A 22 4.33 5.23 -4.88
CA GLY A 22 5.07 6.41 -4.45
C GLY A 22 5.89 6.17 -3.17
N LYS A 23 5.31 5.50 -2.16
CA LYS A 23 6.03 5.18 -0.91
C LYS A 23 7.22 4.24 -1.14
N GLY A 24 7.03 3.20 -1.97
CA GLY A 24 8.09 2.25 -2.29
C GLY A 24 9.24 2.91 -3.02
N ALA A 25 8.94 3.70 -4.04
CA ALA A 25 9.93 4.45 -4.83
C ALA A 25 10.70 5.47 -3.97
N SER A 26 10.01 6.23 -3.13
CA SER A 26 10.64 7.21 -2.23
C SER A 26 11.56 6.55 -1.19
N LEU A 27 11.15 5.41 -0.60
CA LEU A 27 12.01 4.65 0.32
C LEU A 27 13.25 4.10 -0.39
N GLY A 28 13.09 3.65 -1.63
CA GLY A 28 14.22 3.23 -2.47
C GLY A 28 15.19 4.37 -2.76
N GLU A 29 14.70 5.51 -3.21
CA GLU A 29 15.51 6.71 -3.48
C GLU A 29 16.29 7.17 -2.24
N MET A 30 15.61 7.25 -1.09
CA MET A 30 16.25 7.61 0.18
C MET A 30 17.34 6.60 0.58
N THR A 31 17.08 5.30 0.39
CA THR A 31 18.06 4.24 0.69
C THR A 31 19.30 4.39 -0.20
N GLN A 32 19.13 4.63 -1.50
CA GLN A 32 20.23 4.85 -2.42
C GLN A 32 21.01 6.15 -2.13
N ALA A 33 20.32 7.16 -1.62
CA ALA A 33 20.95 8.41 -1.17
C ALA A 33 21.72 8.28 0.16
N GLY A 34 21.75 7.10 0.77
CA GLY A 34 22.45 6.85 2.04
C GLY A 34 21.72 7.37 3.28
N ILE A 35 20.46 7.74 3.15
CA ILE A 35 19.61 8.10 4.29
C ILE A 35 19.35 6.82 5.12
N PRO A 36 19.41 6.86 6.45
CA PRO A 36 19.23 5.69 7.31
C PRO A 36 17.78 5.20 7.35
N VAL A 37 17.29 4.68 6.21
CA VAL A 37 15.97 4.08 6.08
C VAL A 37 16.00 2.68 6.69
N PRO A 38 15.07 2.31 7.59
CA PRO A 38 14.94 0.93 8.04
C PRO A 38 14.75 -0.01 6.84
N PRO A 39 15.48 -1.16 6.78
CA PRO A 39 15.42 -2.04 5.63
C PRO A 39 14.02 -2.60 5.41
N GLY A 40 13.74 -2.95 4.15
CA GLY A 40 12.45 -3.49 3.74
C GLY A 40 12.42 -3.89 2.28
N PHE A 41 11.27 -4.36 1.87
CA PHE A 41 10.99 -4.72 0.48
C PHE A 41 9.58 -4.28 0.08
N VAL A 42 9.32 -4.29 -1.21
CA VAL A 42 8.02 -3.98 -1.79
C VAL A 42 7.48 -5.21 -2.50
N VAL A 43 6.26 -5.62 -2.16
CA VAL A 43 5.45 -6.52 -2.98
C VAL A 43 4.89 -5.68 -4.12
N LEU A 44 5.31 -5.96 -5.34
CA LEU A 44 5.02 -5.13 -6.51
C LEU A 44 3.54 -5.17 -6.89
N PHE A 45 3.04 -4.10 -7.51
CA PHE A 45 1.62 -3.97 -7.86
C PHE A 45 1.12 -5.12 -8.74
N ILE A 46 1.96 -5.64 -9.63
CA ILE A 46 1.59 -6.75 -10.52
C ILE A 46 1.17 -8.01 -9.76
N ILE A 47 1.64 -8.16 -8.52
CA ILE A 47 1.30 -9.32 -7.68
C ILE A 47 -0.15 -9.26 -7.22
N PHE A 48 -0.66 -8.06 -6.95
CA PHE A 48 -2.09 -7.90 -6.69
C PHE A 48 -2.92 -8.33 -7.89
N ASP A 49 -2.52 -7.92 -9.09
CA ASP A 49 -3.21 -8.30 -10.33
C ASP A 49 -3.18 -9.82 -10.57
N GLU A 50 -2.02 -10.44 -10.36
CA GLU A 50 -1.89 -11.90 -10.47
C GLU A 50 -2.73 -12.63 -9.42
N PHE A 51 -2.70 -12.14 -8.16
CA PHE A 51 -3.51 -12.69 -7.08
C PHE A 51 -5.00 -12.67 -7.41
N ILE A 52 -5.55 -11.51 -7.82
CA ILE A 52 -6.97 -11.38 -8.19
C ILE A 52 -7.33 -12.29 -9.35
N LYS A 53 -6.43 -12.44 -10.33
CA LYS A 53 -6.62 -13.31 -11.49
C LYS A 53 -6.56 -14.80 -11.11
N GLU A 54 -5.57 -15.22 -10.31
CA GLU A 54 -5.42 -16.61 -9.87
C GLU A 54 -6.55 -17.05 -8.92
N ALA A 55 -7.11 -16.10 -8.17
CA ALA A 55 -8.25 -16.33 -7.30
C ALA A 55 -9.61 -16.27 -8.03
N ASP A 56 -9.61 -16.04 -9.36
CA ASP A 56 -10.82 -15.90 -10.22
C ASP A 56 -11.80 -14.81 -9.73
N LEU A 57 -11.27 -13.72 -9.17
CA LEU A 57 -12.06 -12.62 -8.59
C LEU A 57 -12.31 -11.46 -9.55
N VAL A 58 -11.65 -11.41 -10.71
CA VAL A 58 -11.69 -10.26 -11.64
C VAL A 58 -13.11 -9.90 -12.00
N GLN A 59 -13.87 -10.86 -12.54
CA GLN A 59 -15.24 -10.59 -13.04
C GLN A 59 -16.21 -10.23 -11.93
N GLU A 60 -16.06 -10.85 -10.75
CA GLU A 60 -16.94 -10.59 -9.62
C GLU A 60 -16.71 -9.18 -9.06
N ILE A 61 -15.45 -8.76 -8.92
CA ILE A 61 -15.09 -7.41 -8.46
C ILE A 61 -15.58 -6.36 -9.46
N ASP A 62 -15.34 -6.56 -10.76
CA ASP A 62 -15.79 -5.64 -11.81
C ASP A 62 -17.31 -5.51 -11.80
N ASN A 63 -18.05 -6.63 -11.75
CA ASN A 63 -19.50 -6.61 -11.67
C ASN A 63 -20.03 -5.87 -10.43
N ILE A 64 -19.38 -6.03 -9.28
CA ILE A 64 -19.80 -5.31 -8.05
C ILE A 64 -19.57 -3.80 -8.24
N ILE A 65 -18.42 -3.38 -8.75
CA ILE A 65 -18.08 -1.97 -8.98
C ILE A 65 -19.02 -1.33 -9.99
N ASP A 66 -19.30 -2.00 -11.13
CA ASP A 66 -20.18 -1.49 -12.18
C ASP A 66 -21.62 -1.25 -11.73
N ASN A 67 -22.06 -1.99 -10.69
CA ASN A 67 -23.38 -1.85 -10.11
C ASN A 67 -23.45 -0.88 -8.92
N VAL A 68 -22.36 -0.20 -8.56
CA VAL A 68 -22.36 0.76 -7.45
C VAL A 68 -23.11 2.04 -7.82
N ASN A 69 -24.12 2.38 -7.03
CA ASN A 69 -24.67 3.72 -7.03
C ASN A 69 -23.90 4.59 -6.02
N HIS A 70 -22.88 5.34 -6.50
CA HIS A 70 -22.00 6.16 -5.66
C HIS A 70 -22.72 7.31 -4.93
N LYS A 71 -23.97 7.63 -5.32
CA LYS A 71 -24.84 8.62 -4.63
C LYS A 71 -25.59 8.01 -3.45
N ASP A 72 -25.61 6.70 -3.33
CA ASP A 72 -26.22 5.96 -2.23
C ASP A 72 -25.13 5.34 -1.36
N ILE A 73 -24.96 5.86 -0.15
CA ILE A 73 -23.96 5.41 0.81
C ILE A 73 -24.08 3.90 1.09
N ASN A 74 -25.30 3.39 1.22
CA ASN A 74 -25.51 1.97 1.46
C ASN A 74 -25.02 1.11 0.30
N SER A 75 -25.21 1.56 -0.95
CA SER A 75 -24.71 0.86 -2.12
C SER A 75 -23.18 0.76 -2.09
N VAL A 76 -22.51 1.85 -1.71
CA VAL A 76 -21.04 1.89 -1.60
C VAL A 76 -20.54 0.99 -0.46
N GLU A 77 -21.19 1.02 0.71
CA GLU A 77 -20.82 0.19 1.86
C GLU A 77 -20.97 -1.31 1.55
N VAL A 78 -22.09 -1.71 0.98
CA VAL A 78 -22.35 -3.11 0.60
C VAL A 78 -21.33 -3.60 -0.44
N ALA A 79 -21.01 -2.79 -1.44
CA ALA A 79 -20.00 -3.12 -2.43
C ALA A 79 -18.61 -3.28 -1.78
N SER A 80 -18.24 -2.34 -0.91
CA SER A 80 -17.00 -2.38 -0.15
C SER A 80 -16.86 -3.65 0.68
N GLU A 81 -17.86 -3.97 1.49
CA GLU A 81 -17.85 -5.18 2.33
C GLU A 81 -17.68 -6.45 1.51
N LYS A 82 -18.43 -6.58 0.40
CA LYS A 82 -18.35 -7.74 -0.48
C LYS A 82 -16.96 -7.89 -1.09
N ILE A 83 -16.42 -6.83 -1.72
CA ILE A 83 -15.12 -6.91 -2.39
C ILE A 83 -14.00 -7.15 -1.38
N GLN A 84 -14.02 -6.47 -0.25
CA GLN A 84 -13.01 -6.70 0.79
C GLN A 84 -13.07 -8.12 1.33
N ALA A 85 -14.27 -8.69 1.53
CA ALA A 85 -14.43 -10.07 1.97
C ALA A 85 -13.89 -11.07 0.93
N LEU A 86 -14.15 -10.86 -0.36
CA LEU A 86 -13.59 -11.67 -1.44
C LEU A 86 -12.06 -11.70 -1.38
N ILE A 87 -11.43 -10.52 -1.31
CA ILE A 87 -9.97 -10.40 -1.29
C ILE A 87 -9.38 -11.03 -0.02
N LYS A 88 -9.95 -10.74 1.16
CA LYS A 88 -9.43 -11.18 2.46
C LYS A 88 -9.57 -12.70 2.66
N ASN A 89 -10.60 -13.32 2.09
CA ASN A 89 -10.88 -14.75 2.24
C ASN A 89 -10.26 -15.61 1.11
N ALA A 90 -9.77 -14.99 0.03
CA ALA A 90 -9.14 -15.74 -1.05
C ALA A 90 -7.82 -16.38 -0.58
N LYS A 91 -7.57 -17.59 -1.05
CA LYS A 91 -6.32 -18.28 -0.74
C LYS A 91 -5.15 -17.61 -1.44
N MET A 92 -4.13 -17.21 -0.68
CA MET A 92 -2.88 -16.71 -1.24
C MET A 92 -2.18 -17.80 -2.05
N PRO A 93 -1.80 -17.56 -3.33
CA PRO A 93 -1.04 -18.52 -4.11
C PRO A 93 0.30 -18.86 -3.45
N GLU A 94 0.65 -20.14 -3.43
CA GLU A 94 1.85 -20.62 -2.71
C GLU A 94 3.15 -19.96 -3.18
N ARG A 95 3.27 -19.67 -4.48
CA ARG A 95 4.40 -18.97 -5.06
C ARG A 95 4.58 -17.56 -4.46
N ILE A 96 3.48 -16.81 -4.33
CA ILE A 96 3.48 -15.45 -3.76
C ILE A 96 3.78 -15.53 -2.27
N ALA A 97 3.09 -16.42 -1.55
CA ALA A 97 3.28 -16.62 -0.12
C ALA A 97 4.73 -16.97 0.24
N LYS A 98 5.32 -17.89 -0.53
CA LYS A 98 6.70 -18.33 -0.33
C LYS A 98 7.68 -17.17 -0.47
N GLU A 99 7.59 -16.39 -1.55
CA GLU A 99 8.51 -15.28 -1.79
C GLU A 99 8.39 -14.17 -0.73
N ILE A 100 7.16 -13.81 -0.34
CA ILE A 100 6.95 -12.81 0.72
C ILE A 100 7.55 -13.27 2.05
N ASN A 101 7.34 -14.54 2.43
CA ASN A 101 7.87 -15.10 3.67
C ASN A 101 9.41 -15.23 3.65
N GLU A 102 10.01 -15.61 2.52
CA GLU A 102 11.46 -15.64 2.36
C GLU A 102 12.06 -14.24 2.53
N LYS A 103 11.49 -13.23 1.89
CA LYS A 103 11.91 -11.84 2.05
C LYS A 103 11.76 -11.31 3.47
N PHE A 104 10.69 -11.70 4.17
CA PHE A 104 10.52 -11.35 5.59
C PHE A 104 11.65 -11.96 6.44
N LYS A 105 11.99 -13.23 6.22
CA LYS A 105 13.10 -13.90 6.95
C LYS A 105 14.43 -13.23 6.70
N ASP A 106 14.69 -12.80 5.47
CA ASP A 106 15.92 -12.08 5.10
C ASP A 106 16.07 -10.74 5.84
N LEU A 107 14.97 -10.11 6.27
CA LEU A 107 15.02 -8.88 7.09
C LEU A 107 15.54 -9.11 8.51
N GLY A 108 15.55 -10.34 9.01
CA GLY A 108 16.06 -10.69 10.33
C GLY A 108 15.39 -9.89 11.45
N THR A 109 14.08 -9.73 11.41
CA THR A 109 13.30 -8.96 12.39
C THR A 109 12.07 -9.72 12.84
N GLU A 110 11.60 -9.47 14.06
CA GLU A 110 10.35 -10.04 14.55
C GLU A 110 9.12 -9.25 14.06
N PHE A 111 9.27 -7.93 13.87
CA PHE A 111 8.15 -7.05 13.55
C PHE A 111 8.44 -6.20 12.32
N VAL A 112 7.41 -6.05 11.48
CA VAL A 112 7.39 -5.16 10.32
C VAL A 112 6.17 -4.25 10.33
N ALA A 113 6.28 -3.12 9.64
CA ALA A 113 5.16 -2.32 9.19
C ALA A 113 4.77 -2.80 7.79
N VAL A 114 3.49 -3.07 7.57
CA VAL A 114 2.91 -3.42 6.26
C VAL A 114 2.02 -2.27 5.81
N ARG A 115 2.36 -1.63 4.69
CA ARG A 115 1.77 -0.34 4.28
C ARG A 115 1.40 -0.38 2.81
N SER A 116 0.19 0.01 2.49
CA SER A 116 -0.24 0.19 1.10
C SER A 116 0.51 1.34 0.43
N SER A 117 0.88 1.14 -0.84
CA SER A 117 1.56 2.11 -1.70
C SER A 117 0.89 2.10 -3.07
N ALA A 118 0.00 3.06 -3.33
CA ALA A 118 -0.72 3.12 -4.59
C ALA A 118 0.19 3.59 -5.72
N THR A 119 0.01 3.02 -6.90
CA THR A 119 0.78 3.38 -8.11
C THR A 119 0.34 4.71 -8.73
N ALA A 120 -0.83 5.21 -8.34
CA ALA A 120 -1.39 6.47 -8.81
C ALA A 120 -1.23 7.65 -7.81
N GLU A 121 -0.41 7.49 -6.75
CA GLU A 121 -0.23 8.54 -5.72
C GLU A 121 0.48 9.80 -6.26
N ASP A 122 1.28 9.69 -7.33
CA ASP A 122 2.13 10.77 -7.84
C ASP A 122 1.48 11.61 -8.96
N GLY A 123 0.23 11.31 -9.33
CA GLY A 123 -0.53 12.22 -10.19
C GLY A 123 -0.94 13.46 -9.38
N ALA A 124 -0.61 14.67 -9.87
CA ALA A 124 -0.92 15.94 -9.20
C ALA A 124 -2.39 16.11 -8.77
N ASP A 125 -3.29 15.30 -9.34
CA ASP A 125 -4.74 15.34 -9.10
C ASP A 125 -5.29 14.12 -8.32
N ASN A 126 -4.47 13.11 -7.97
CA ASN A 126 -4.94 11.83 -7.44
C ASN A 126 -4.20 11.39 -6.17
N ALA A 127 -4.24 12.21 -5.12
CA ALA A 127 -3.63 11.87 -3.84
C ALA A 127 -4.46 10.82 -3.08
N TRP A 128 -3.93 9.61 -2.94
CA TRP A 128 -4.49 8.54 -2.09
C TRP A 128 -4.08 8.68 -0.62
N ALA A 129 -3.56 9.83 -0.23
CA ALA A 129 -3.11 10.08 1.14
C ALA A 129 -4.25 9.86 2.14
N GLY A 130 -4.01 9.01 3.14
CA GLY A 130 -4.98 8.67 4.17
C GLY A 130 -6.17 7.81 3.72
N GLN A 131 -6.17 7.31 2.47
CA GLN A 131 -7.24 6.43 1.95
C GLN A 131 -6.94 4.94 2.17
N LEU A 132 -5.67 4.58 2.35
CA LEU A 132 -5.17 3.22 2.35
C LEU A 132 -4.58 2.83 3.71
N ASP A 133 -4.67 1.54 4.05
CA ASP A 133 -4.31 1.01 5.36
C ASP A 133 -2.80 0.85 5.59
N SER A 134 -2.42 0.90 6.88
CA SER A 134 -1.09 0.56 7.38
C SER A 134 -1.22 -0.27 8.65
N PHE A 135 -0.47 -1.37 8.72
CA PHE A 135 -0.46 -2.30 9.84
C PHE A 135 0.92 -2.32 10.47
N LEU A 136 1.01 -1.90 11.73
CA LEU A 136 2.25 -1.90 12.50
C LEU A 136 2.38 -3.19 13.30
N ASN A 137 3.59 -3.48 13.77
CA ASN A 137 3.91 -4.63 14.63
C ASN A 137 3.42 -5.97 14.06
N THR A 138 3.47 -6.11 12.72
CA THR A 138 3.08 -7.34 12.02
C THR A 138 4.19 -8.39 12.17
N LYS A 139 3.82 -9.61 12.57
CA LYS A 139 4.71 -10.79 12.67
C LYS A 139 4.60 -11.67 11.42
N GLU A 140 5.53 -12.62 11.27
CA GLU A 140 5.51 -13.60 10.18
C GLU A 140 4.14 -14.31 10.08
N ALA A 141 3.57 -14.71 11.22
CA ALA A 141 2.33 -15.49 11.27
C ALA A 141 1.11 -14.78 10.64
N ASN A 142 1.10 -13.45 10.63
CA ASN A 142 -0.01 -12.66 10.08
C ASN A 142 0.41 -11.75 8.91
N LEU A 143 1.63 -11.91 8.40
CA LEU A 143 2.17 -11.06 7.33
C LEU A 143 1.32 -11.14 6.05
N LEU A 144 1.04 -12.34 5.58
CA LEU A 144 0.26 -12.55 4.34
C LEU A 144 -1.17 -12.00 4.47
N GLU A 145 -1.78 -12.17 5.62
CA GLU A 145 -3.08 -11.58 5.93
C GLU A 145 -3.03 -10.04 5.83
N LYS A 146 -2.00 -9.41 6.39
CA LYS A 146 -1.86 -7.94 6.33
C LYS A 146 -1.56 -7.43 4.92
N VAL A 147 -0.84 -8.20 4.11
CA VAL A 147 -0.67 -7.90 2.68
C VAL A 147 -2.03 -7.92 1.97
N GLN A 148 -2.87 -8.96 2.19
CA GLN A 148 -4.22 -9.01 1.62
C GLN A 148 -5.11 -7.87 2.12
N HIS A 149 -4.99 -7.48 3.39
CA HIS A 149 -5.71 -6.32 3.93
C HIS A 149 -5.28 -5.01 3.26
N CYS A 150 -3.98 -4.82 2.99
CA CYS A 150 -3.51 -3.69 2.20
C CYS A 150 -4.13 -3.67 0.80
N TRP A 151 -4.23 -4.82 0.13
CA TRP A 151 -4.90 -4.93 -1.17
C TRP A 151 -6.40 -4.62 -1.07
N ALA A 152 -7.07 -5.16 -0.04
CA ALA A 152 -8.48 -4.90 0.20
C ALA A 152 -8.80 -3.43 0.51
N SER A 153 -7.82 -2.67 1.04
CA SER A 153 -8.01 -1.25 1.34
C SER A 153 -8.27 -0.37 0.12
N LEU A 154 -7.94 -0.85 -1.09
CA LEU A 154 -8.36 -0.22 -2.35
C LEU A 154 -9.89 -0.15 -2.52
N PHE A 155 -10.63 -0.94 -1.77
CA PHE A 155 -12.08 -1.10 -1.87
C PHE A 155 -12.80 -0.73 -0.57
N THR A 156 -12.18 0.11 0.28
CA THR A 156 -12.91 0.75 1.39
C THR A 156 -14.02 1.66 0.84
N PRO A 157 -15.10 1.95 1.60
CA PRO A 157 -16.16 2.85 1.13
C PRO A 157 -15.61 4.17 0.64
N ARG A 158 -14.64 4.72 1.36
CA ARG A 158 -13.97 5.97 1.03
C ARG A 158 -13.16 5.86 -0.27
N ALA A 159 -12.43 4.76 -0.48
CA ALA A 159 -11.67 4.52 -1.70
C ALA A 159 -12.58 4.34 -2.93
N ILE A 160 -13.71 3.62 -2.79
CA ILE A 160 -14.70 3.47 -3.85
C ILE A 160 -15.30 4.83 -4.19
N PHE A 161 -15.78 5.58 -3.20
CA PHE A 161 -16.36 6.91 -3.41
C PHE A 161 -15.37 7.85 -4.13
N TYR A 162 -14.10 7.87 -3.67
CA TYR A 162 -13.05 8.68 -4.30
C TYR A 162 -12.83 8.33 -5.78
N ARG A 163 -12.86 7.04 -6.14
CA ARG A 163 -12.75 6.61 -7.55
C ARG A 163 -13.87 7.18 -8.42
N PHE A 164 -15.11 7.16 -7.93
CA PHE A 164 -16.25 7.72 -8.66
C PHE A 164 -16.14 9.24 -8.81
N GLU A 165 -15.81 9.96 -7.73
CA GLU A 165 -15.62 11.43 -7.75
C GLU A 165 -14.53 11.88 -8.71
N LYS A 166 -13.49 11.08 -8.88
CA LYS A 166 -12.36 11.37 -9.79
C LYS A 166 -12.53 10.76 -11.19
N GLY A 167 -13.63 10.07 -11.46
CA GLY A 167 -13.85 9.39 -12.75
C GLY A 167 -12.90 8.21 -13.00
N LEU A 168 -12.32 7.65 -11.95
CA LEU A 168 -11.35 6.55 -11.98
C LEU A 168 -11.98 5.17 -11.77
N HIS A 169 -13.31 5.07 -11.70
CA HIS A 169 -14.00 3.80 -11.39
C HIS A 169 -13.81 2.74 -12.51
N THR A 170 -13.57 3.17 -13.74
CA THR A 170 -13.24 2.28 -14.88
C THR A 170 -11.74 2.07 -15.06
N THR A 171 -10.91 2.79 -14.31
CA THR A 171 -9.46 2.69 -14.41
C THR A 171 -8.95 1.57 -13.51
N LYS A 172 -8.09 0.70 -14.05
CA LYS A 172 -7.42 -0.31 -13.26
C LYS A 172 -6.43 0.37 -12.31
N ILE A 173 -6.72 0.30 -11.02
CA ILE A 173 -5.85 0.81 -9.96
C ILE A 173 -5.31 -0.39 -9.20
N SER A 174 -4.00 -0.46 -9.12
CA SER A 174 -3.29 -1.50 -8.39
C SER A 174 -2.48 -0.89 -7.25
N VAL A 175 -2.20 -1.69 -6.24
CA VAL A 175 -1.46 -1.26 -5.06
C VAL A 175 -0.28 -2.18 -4.82
N ALA A 176 0.89 -1.58 -4.67
CA ALA A 176 2.05 -2.24 -4.11
C ALA A 176 1.97 -2.24 -2.58
N VAL A 177 2.68 -3.15 -1.93
CA VAL A 177 2.71 -3.21 -0.47
C VAL A 177 4.15 -3.11 0.01
N VAL A 178 4.42 -2.08 0.80
CA VAL A 178 5.70 -1.88 1.48
C VAL A 178 5.71 -2.72 2.75
N VAL A 179 6.72 -3.57 2.89
CA VAL A 179 7.01 -4.33 4.11
C VAL A 179 8.35 -3.83 4.65
N GLN A 180 8.31 -3.16 5.80
CA GLN A 180 9.47 -2.45 6.36
C GLN A 180 9.73 -2.87 7.80
N LYS A 181 10.99 -3.08 8.15
CA LYS A 181 11.39 -3.37 9.54
C LYS A 181 10.89 -2.29 10.48
N MET A 182 10.22 -2.70 11.57
CA MET A 182 9.82 -1.78 12.64
C MET A 182 11.03 -1.25 13.40
N VAL A 183 10.98 0.02 13.74
CA VAL A 183 11.90 0.64 14.70
C VAL A 183 11.16 0.75 16.02
N ASN A 184 11.75 0.22 17.09
CA ASN A 184 11.23 0.42 18.44
C ASN A 184 11.68 1.79 18.93
N SER A 185 10.95 2.84 18.52
CA SER A 185 11.32 4.22 18.84
C SER A 185 10.83 4.62 20.23
N GLU A 186 11.72 5.26 21.00
CA GLU A 186 11.35 5.94 22.25
C GLU A 186 10.69 7.29 21.96
N ILE A 187 11.11 7.93 20.87
CA ILE A 187 10.60 9.21 20.40
C ILE A 187 10.42 9.12 18.89
N SER A 188 9.28 9.57 18.38
CA SER A 188 9.02 9.72 16.94
C SER A 188 8.55 11.13 16.65
N GLY A 189 8.69 11.56 15.40
CA GLY A 189 8.26 12.88 15.01
C GLY A 189 8.15 13.05 13.51
N ILE A 190 7.55 14.17 13.13
CA ILE A 190 7.39 14.61 11.74
C ILE A 190 8.01 15.99 11.59
N ALA A 191 8.76 16.17 10.51
CA ALA A 191 9.30 17.47 10.13
C ALA A 191 8.77 17.85 8.74
N PHE A 192 8.22 19.05 8.64
CA PHE A 192 7.79 19.65 7.38
C PHE A 192 8.74 20.81 7.05
N SER A 193 9.39 20.74 5.90
CA SER A 193 10.28 21.81 5.41
C SER A 193 9.54 23.06 4.94
N VAL A 194 8.22 22.99 4.83
CA VAL A 194 7.29 24.07 4.48
C VAL A 194 6.10 23.94 5.42
N HIS A 195 5.54 25.06 5.86
CA HIS A 195 4.37 25.01 6.74
C HIS A 195 3.18 24.32 6.02
N PRO A 196 2.66 23.16 6.52
CA PRO A 196 1.74 22.31 5.75
C PRO A 196 0.35 22.92 5.52
N VAL A 197 -0.02 23.98 6.27
CA VAL A 197 -1.33 24.63 6.15
C VAL A 197 -1.24 25.96 5.40
N THR A 198 -0.24 26.79 5.73
CA THR A 198 -0.08 28.12 5.13
C THR A 198 0.81 28.12 3.90
N GLU A 199 1.49 27.00 3.60
CA GLU A 199 2.46 26.85 2.49
C GLU A 199 3.64 27.84 2.58
N ASP A 200 3.89 28.42 3.77
CA ASP A 200 5.00 29.34 3.98
C ASP A 200 6.33 28.59 3.97
N ARG A 201 7.15 28.88 2.97
CA ARG A 201 8.48 28.26 2.75
C ARG A 201 9.54 28.78 3.73
N ASN A 202 9.26 29.83 4.48
CA ASN A 202 10.16 30.37 5.50
C ASN A 202 9.94 29.74 6.87
N GLN A 203 8.97 28.84 7.00
CA GLN A 203 8.63 28.17 8.25
C GLN A 203 8.79 26.66 8.11
N MET A 204 9.53 26.08 9.04
CA MET A 204 9.62 24.63 9.24
C MET A 204 8.78 24.26 10.46
N ILE A 205 8.00 23.20 10.36
CA ILE A 205 7.23 22.65 11.48
C ILE A 205 7.83 21.33 11.88
N ILE A 206 8.10 21.18 13.18
CA ILE A 206 8.55 19.91 13.76
C ILE A 206 7.59 19.57 14.89
N GLU A 207 7.04 18.37 14.84
CA GLU A 207 6.21 17.79 15.89
C GLU A 207 6.82 16.46 16.32
N ALA A 208 6.94 16.25 17.64
CA ALA A 208 7.52 15.03 18.20
C ALA A 208 6.75 14.58 19.44
N GLY A 209 6.71 13.25 19.66
CA GLY A 209 6.06 12.63 20.79
C GLY A 209 6.80 11.37 21.25
N PHE A 210 6.45 10.84 22.41
CA PHE A 210 6.97 9.58 22.90
C PHE A 210 6.27 8.41 22.22
N GLY A 211 7.07 7.40 21.84
CA GLY A 211 6.60 6.21 21.14
C GLY A 211 6.36 6.44 19.65
N PHE A 212 5.31 5.77 19.12
CA PHE A 212 4.93 5.85 17.70
C PHE A 212 3.87 6.90 17.45
#